data_4ac9eb15c9e40a0a14a150e5f0299830
#
_entry.id   4ac9eb15c9e40a0a14a150e5f0299830
#
_cell.length_a   1.000
_cell.length_b   1.000
_cell.length_c   1.000
_cell.angle_alpha   90.00
_cell.angle_beta   90.00
_cell.angle_gamma   90.00
#
_symmetry.space_group_name_H-M   'P 1'
#
loop_
_entity.id
_entity.type
_entity.pdbx_description
1 polymer ?
#
loop_
_entity_poly.entity_id
_entity_poly.type
_entity_poly.pdbx_seq_one_letter_code
_entity_poly.pdbx_strand_id
1 'polypeptide(L)'
;RESFDNLGANATFFIVSKIIKLLGNNIINDIKNNYHIGCHSYQHLNLSRLSEKDFDLDTDRAKKILEDIFQKEILYYRAPYFSAEKITNFFYKILSKHSFQYSSSIRLSNTPKSIITNEYNIHEIPLKSFGIGTKKYTIIGGTYFRVTPLSLIIKLLKNAAKNNFIPMVYLHNYDFDPFAKKLKFINLKGKINNEIRYYGRKSVFDKLKGISNEFEFTSLDDFVNE
;
A
#
# COMPACT_ATOMS: atom_id res chain seq x y z
N ARG A 1 -3.61 12.23 12.24
CA ARG A 1 -3.30 11.53 13.50
C ARG A 1 -4.56 11.32 14.34
N GLU A 2 -5.21 12.38 14.84
CA GLU A 2 -6.41 12.26 15.68
C GLU A 2 -7.45 11.27 15.14
N SER A 3 -7.57 11.17 13.82
CA SER A 3 -8.55 10.27 13.18
C SER A 3 -8.14 8.80 13.25
N PHE A 4 -6.85 8.47 13.17
CA PHE A 4 -6.35 7.10 13.35
C PHE A 4 -6.32 6.71 14.82
N ASP A 5 -5.90 7.61 15.70
CA ASP A 5 -5.93 7.42 17.15
C ASP A 5 -7.37 7.16 17.64
N ASN A 6 -8.35 7.92 17.14
CA ASN A 6 -9.77 7.74 17.44
C ASN A 6 -10.38 6.42 16.91
N LEU A 7 -9.71 5.78 15.94
CA LEU A 7 -10.12 4.47 15.41
C LEU A 7 -9.40 3.30 16.09
N GLY A 8 -8.43 3.59 17.00
CA GLY A 8 -7.50 2.56 17.49
C GLY A 8 -6.74 1.88 16.37
N ALA A 9 -6.55 2.58 15.23
CA ALA A 9 -6.05 1.97 14.01
C ALA A 9 -4.53 1.99 13.98
N ASN A 10 -3.90 0.82 13.91
CA ASN A 10 -2.52 0.67 13.53
C ASN A 10 -2.37 0.49 12.01
N ALA A 11 -1.23 0.87 11.45
CA ALA A 11 -1.03 0.83 10.00
C ALA A 11 0.45 0.66 9.62
N THR A 12 0.68 0.08 8.43
CA THR A 12 1.98 0.10 7.78
C THR A 12 2.03 1.21 6.73
N PHE A 13 2.96 2.15 6.89
CA PHE A 13 3.20 3.22 5.93
C PHE A 13 4.26 2.81 4.92
N PHE A 14 3.85 2.55 3.68
CA PHE A 14 4.78 2.32 2.57
C PHE A 14 5.23 3.66 1.98
N ILE A 15 6.47 4.03 2.22
CA ILE A 15 6.99 5.38 1.96
C ILE A 15 7.84 5.41 0.70
N VAL A 16 7.55 6.37 -0.19
CA VAL A 16 8.40 6.71 -1.33
C VAL A 16 9.58 7.55 -0.82
N SER A 17 10.78 6.98 -0.81
CA SER A 17 11.92 7.58 -0.11
C SER A 17 12.39 8.91 -0.68
N LYS A 18 12.20 9.17 -1.98
CA LYS A 18 12.56 10.45 -2.62
C LYS A 18 11.85 11.66 -2.00
N ILE A 19 10.62 11.48 -1.56
CA ILE A 19 9.80 12.59 -1.03
C ILE A 19 9.86 12.71 0.49
N ILE A 20 10.45 11.77 1.19
CA ILE A 20 10.47 11.76 2.67
C ILE A 20 11.11 13.04 3.24
N LYS A 21 12.15 13.56 2.58
CA LYS A 21 12.83 14.80 3.01
C LYS A 21 11.98 16.07 2.84
N LEU A 22 10.84 15.97 2.13
CA LEU A 22 9.86 17.07 2.01
C LEU A 22 8.92 17.13 3.23
N LEU A 23 8.89 16.07 4.04
CA LEU A 23 8.13 16.04 5.28
C LEU A 23 8.93 16.75 6.37
N GLY A 24 8.25 17.53 7.20
CA GLY A 24 8.87 18.14 8.37
C GLY A 24 9.24 17.09 9.43
N ASN A 25 10.26 17.38 10.25
CA ASN A 25 10.75 16.46 11.29
C ASN A 25 9.64 16.00 12.26
N ASN A 26 8.66 16.84 12.56
CA ASN A 26 7.54 16.47 13.43
C ASN A 26 6.71 15.31 12.82
N ILE A 27 6.48 15.34 11.50
CA ILE A 27 5.73 14.27 10.79
C ILE A 27 6.58 13.00 10.75
N ILE A 28 7.88 13.12 10.46
CA ILE A 28 8.80 11.98 10.44
C ILE A 28 8.85 11.29 11.81
N ASN A 29 8.99 12.07 12.89
CA ASN A 29 9.01 11.56 14.25
C ASN A 29 7.68 10.93 14.65
N ASP A 30 6.56 11.51 14.24
CA ASP A 30 5.25 10.95 14.48
C ASP A 30 5.07 9.59 13.80
N ILE A 31 5.45 9.48 12.54
CA ILE A 31 5.42 8.21 11.79
C ILE A 31 6.35 7.18 12.46
N LYS A 32 7.58 7.58 12.81
CA LYS A 32 8.59 6.72 13.43
C LYS A 32 8.11 6.10 14.75
N ASN A 33 7.40 6.85 15.55
CA ASN A 33 7.05 6.46 16.92
C ASN A 33 5.72 5.69 16.99
N ASN A 34 4.83 5.88 16.03
CA ASN A 34 3.46 5.39 16.15
C ASN A 34 3.06 4.37 15.08
N TYR A 35 3.89 4.18 14.02
CA TYR A 35 3.48 3.34 12.89
C TYR A 35 4.59 2.43 12.41
N HIS A 36 4.19 1.33 11.78
CA HIS A 36 5.11 0.47 11.07
C HIS A 36 5.48 1.06 9.70
N ILE A 37 6.72 0.88 9.27
CA ILE A 37 7.28 1.51 8.07
C ILE A 37 7.72 0.46 7.06
N GLY A 38 7.27 0.62 5.82
CA GLY A 38 7.72 -0.15 4.67
C GLY A 38 8.27 0.74 3.54
N CYS A 39 9.02 0.15 2.65
CA CYS A 39 9.58 0.81 1.47
C CYS A 39 8.59 0.78 0.29
N HIS A 40 8.43 1.93 -0.40
CA HIS A 40 7.61 2.03 -1.62
C HIS A 40 8.43 2.54 -2.82
N SER A 41 9.63 2.00 -3.01
CA SER A 41 10.64 2.41 -3.98
C SER A 41 11.25 3.81 -3.73
N TYR A 42 12.25 4.18 -4.51
CA TYR A 42 12.82 5.52 -4.45
C TYR A 42 11.96 6.56 -5.16
N GLN A 43 11.52 6.31 -6.40
CA GLN A 43 10.85 7.30 -7.25
C GLN A 43 9.38 7.01 -7.57
N HIS A 44 8.80 5.93 -7.02
CA HIS A 44 7.44 5.48 -7.35
C HIS A 44 7.24 5.17 -8.84
N LEU A 45 8.26 4.62 -9.49
CA LEU A 45 8.17 4.20 -10.89
C LEU A 45 7.45 2.86 -11.03
N ASN A 46 6.80 2.65 -12.18
CA ASN A 46 6.30 1.33 -12.52
C ASN A 46 7.49 0.41 -12.80
N LEU A 47 7.69 -0.61 -11.95
CA LEU A 47 8.87 -1.47 -11.99
C LEU A 47 9.02 -2.24 -13.30
N SER A 48 7.91 -2.53 -14.00
CA SER A 48 7.97 -3.20 -15.32
C SER A 48 8.63 -2.38 -16.42
N ARG A 49 9.01 -1.13 -16.13
CA ARG A 49 9.76 -0.25 -17.05
C ARG A 49 11.23 -0.13 -16.68
N LEU A 50 11.66 -0.76 -15.60
CA LEU A 50 13.02 -0.75 -15.12
C LEU A 50 13.75 -2.02 -15.59
N SER A 51 15.04 -1.88 -15.90
CA SER A 51 15.92 -3.03 -16.00
C SER A 51 16.19 -3.63 -14.61
N GLU A 52 16.69 -4.87 -14.54
CA GLU A 52 17.11 -5.49 -13.28
C GLU A 52 18.10 -4.58 -12.52
N LYS A 53 19.08 -4.01 -13.23
CA LYS A 53 20.08 -3.10 -12.67
C LYS A 53 19.46 -1.82 -12.12
N ASP A 54 18.53 -1.20 -12.85
CA ASP A 54 17.89 0.05 -12.40
C ASP A 54 16.98 -0.19 -11.20
N PHE A 55 16.30 -1.33 -11.15
CA PHE A 55 15.50 -1.72 -10.00
C PHE A 55 16.38 -2.01 -8.77
N ASP A 56 17.51 -2.67 -8.96
CA ASP A 56 18.50 -2.93 -7.91
C ASP A 56 19.01 -1.61 -7.29
N LEU A 57 19.38 -0.65 -8.12
CA LEU A 57 19.83 0.68 -7.67
C LEU A 57 18.72 1.50 -6.99
N ASP A 58 17.50 1.47 -7.51
CA ASP A 58 16.35 2.16 -6.91
C ASP A 58 16.05 1.58 -5.53
N THR A 59 16.09 0.27 -5.41
CA THR A 59 15.79 -0.46 -4.16
C THR A 59 16.86 -0.21 -3.09
N ASP A 60 18.15 -0.31 -3.43
CA ASP A 60 19.27 0.00 -2.54
C ASP A 60 19.16 1.43 -1.99
N ARG A 61 19.00 2.38 -2.90
CA ARG A 61 18.87 3.79 -2.55
C ARG A 61 17.65 4.07 -1.67
N ALA A 62 16.53 3.43 -1.99
CA ALA A 62 15.30 3.61 -1.23
C ALA A 62 15.47 3.13 0.22
N LYS A 63 15.98 1.90 0.40
CA LYS A 63 16.19 1.30 1.71
C LYS A 63 17.13 2.13 2.57
N LYS A 64 18.31 2.46 2.06
CA LYS A 64 19.33 3.27 2.77
C LYS A 64 18.77 4.60 3.28
N ILE A 65 18.02 5.33 2.44
CA ILE A 65 17.42 6.61 2.84
C ILE A 65 16.40 6.43 3.96
N LEU A 66 15.56 5.40 3.90
CA LEU A 66 14.54 5.18 4.92
C LEU A 66 15.18 4.72 6.23
N GLU A 67 16.12 3.79 6.20
CA GLU A 67 16.84 3.32 7.39
C GLU A 67 17.64 4.42 8.06
N ASP A 68 18.29 5.29 7.27
CA ASP A 68 19.03 6.46 7.78
C ASP A 68 18.08 7.47 8.47
N ILE A 69 16.93 7.75 7.89
CA ILE A 69 15.97 8.72 8.45
C ILE A 69 15.25 8.16 9.68
N PHE A 70 14.76 6.92 9.59
CA PHE A 70 13.96 6.33 10.66
C PHE A 70 14.78 5.64 11.74
N GLN A 71 16.08 5.40 11.50
CA GLN A 71 16.97 4.67 12.42
C GLN A 71 16.36 3.31 12.84
N LYS A 72 15.76 2.62 11.87
CA LYS A 72 15.12 1.31 12.00
C LYS A 72 15.41 0.48 10.76
N GLU A 73 15.52 -0.81 10.89
CA GLU A 73 15.59 -1.72 9.75
C GLU A 73 14.25 -1.72 8.99
N ILE A 74 14.32 -1.67 7.66
CA ILE A 74 13.14 -1.65 6.78
C ILE A 74 13.02 -3.01 6.11
N LEU A 75 12.12 -3.85 6.60
CA LEU A 75 11.96 -5.24 6.18
C LEU A 75 10.83 -5.43 5.14
N TYR A 76 9.93 -4.48 5.00
CA TYR A 76 8.73 -4.57 4.17
C TYR A 76 8.84 -3.73 2.90
N TYR A 77 8.44 -4.33 1.76
CA TYR A 77 8.44 -3.65 0.46
C TYR A 77 7.06 -3.73 -0.20
N ARG A 78 6.61 -2.65 -0.81
CA ARG A 78 5.45 -2.64 -1.69
C ARG A 78 5.80 -2.04 -3.03
N ALA A 79 5.61 -2.79 -4.12
CA ALA A 79 5.85 -2.31 -5.47
C ALA A 79 4.81 -1.25 -5.87
N PRO A 80 5.25 -0.09 -6.42
CA PRO A 80 4.32 0.86 -7.03
C PRO A 80 3.44 0.20 -8.08
N TYR A 81 2.16 0.56 -8.11
CA TYR A 81 1.17 0.04 -9.08
C TYR A 81 0.99 -1.49 -9.08
N PHE A 82 1.44 -2.21 -8.03
CA PHE A 82 1.51 -3.68 -8.00
C PHE A 82 2.26 -4.26 -9.19
N SER A 83 3.27 -3.52 -9.67
CA SER A 83 4.00 -3.83 -10.90
C SER A 83 4.97 -5.02 -10.79
N ALA A 84 5.16 -5.56 -9.59
CA ALA A 84 5.92 -6.79 -9.36
C ALA A 84 5.38 -8.00 -10.13
N GLU A 85 4.07 -8.05 -10.39
CA GLU A 85 3.42 -9.11 -11.19
C GLU A 85 4.07 -9.33 -12.57
N LYS A 86 4.80 -8.35 -13.10
CA LYS A 86 5.40 -8.37 -14.43
C LYS A 86 6.91 -8.62 -14.45
N ILE A 87 7.55 -8.65 -13.28
CA ILE A 87 9.00 -8.74 -13.14
C ILE A 87 9.42 -9.78 -12.08
N THR A 88 8.63 -10.83 -11.92
CA THR A 88 8.85 -11.86 -10.88
C THR A 88 10.19 -12.56 -11.00
N ASN A 89 10.78 -12.65 -12.18
CA ASN A 89 12.07 -13.30 -12.44
C ASN A 89 13.26 -12.70 -11.69
N PHE A 90 13.24 -11.40 -11.37
CA PHE A 90 14.31 -10.74 -10.60
C PHE A 90 13.81 -9.96 -9.38
N PHE A 91 12.51 -9.75 -9.26
CA PHE A 91 11.93 -8.93 -8.19
C PHE A 91 12.32 -9.44 -6.80
N TYR A 92 11.98 -10.67 -6.49
CA TYR A 92 12.25 -11.26 -5.17
C TYR A 92 13.73 -11.47 -4.90
N LYS A 93 14.53 -11.82 -5.93
CA LYS A 93 15.98 -11.91 -5.86
C LYS A 93 16.62 -10.60 -5.38
N ILE A 94 16.16 -9.46 -5.94
CA ILE A 94 16.65 -8.14 -5.56
C ILE A 94 16.19 -7.76 -4.16
N LEU A 95 14.94 -8.04 -3.79
CA LEU A 95 14.49 -7.79 -2.42
C LEU A 95 15.31 -8.57 -1.40
N SER A 96 15.57 -9.85 -1.65
CA SER A 96 16.40 -10.69 -0.78
C SER A 96 17.84 -10.17 -0.70
N LYS A 97 18.46 -9.77 -1.83
CA LYS A 97 19.78 -9.14 -1.88
C LYS A 97 19.89 -7.92 -0.94
N HIS A 98 18.82 -7.13 -0.82
CA HIS A 98 18.76 -5.96 0.05
C HIS A 98 18.12 -6.25 1.41
N SER A 99 18.08 -7.52 1.84
CA SER A 99 17.58 -7.92 3.17
C SER A 99 16.16 -7.47 3.48
N PHE A 100 15.29 -7.37 2.47
CA PHE A 100 13.85 -7.36 2.73
C PHE A 100 13.39 -8.76 3.08
N GLN A 101 12.40 -8.86 3.96
CA GLN A 101 11.80 -10.14 4.37
C GLN A 101 10.37 -10.29 3.86
N TYR A 102 9.64 -9.19 3.79
CA TYR A 102 8.22 -9.17 3.42
C TYR A 102 7.97 -8.31 2.20
N SER A 103 7.03 -8.77 1.38
CA SER A 103 6.51 -8.01 0.24
C SER A 103 4.98 -8.02 0.25
N SER A 104 4.37 -6.93 -0.17
CA SER A 104 2.93 -6.87 -0.45
C SER A 104 2.73 -6.19 -1.80
N SER A 105 3.13 -6.88 -2.87
CA SER A 105 3.38 -6.28 -4.18
C SER A 105 2.61 -6.90 -5.33
N ILE A 106 1.89 -8.00 -5.09
CA ILE A 106 1.09 -8.68 -6.12
C ILE A 106 -0.38 -8.77 -5.74
N ARG A 107 -1.22 -9.00 -6.75
CA ARG A 107 -2.66 -9.18 -6.60
C ARG A 107 -3.05 -10.56 -7.10
N LEU A 108 -3.77 -11.29 -6.27
CA LEU A 108 -4.27 -12.61 -6.62
C LEU A 108 -5.79 -12.68 -6.47
N SER A 109 -6.44 -13.50 -7.31
CA SER A 109 -7.87 -13.80 -7.15
C SER A 109 -8.11 -14.94 -6.17
N ASN A 110 -7.16 -15.85 -6.06
CA ASN A 110 -7.15 -16.97 -5.12
C ASN A 110 -5.74 -17.14 -4.57
N THR A 111 -5.62 -17.66 -3.34
CA THR A 111 -4.35 -18.00 -2.72
C THR A 111 -4.53 -19.23 -1.81
N PRO A 112 -3.52 -20.13 -1.72
CA PRO A 112 -3.55 -21.25 -0.79
C PRO A 112 -3.31 -20.80 0.67
N LYS A 113 -2.61 -19.68 0.86
CA LYS A 113 -2.22 -19.12 2.17
C LYS A 113 -2.22 -17.60 2.12
N SER A 114 -2.44 -16.97 3.27
CA SER A 114 -2.36 -15.51 3.43
C SER A 114 -0.95 -14.95 3.23
N ILE A 115 0.08 -15.76 3.49
CA ILE A 115 1.49 -15.46 3.26
C ILE A 115 2.10 -16.57 2.41
N ILE A 116 2.80 -16.21 1.34
CA ILE A 116 3.44 -17.12 0.39
C ILE A 116 4.95 -16.88 0.44
N THR A 117 5.70 -17.87 0.93
CA THR A 117 7.16 -17.82 0.93
C THR A 117 7.69 -18.33 -0.41
N ASN A 118 8.55 -17.58 -1.06
CA ASN A 118 9.20 -17.96 -2.33
C ASN A 118 10.61 -18.53 -2.14
N GLU A 119 11.27 -18.92 -3.22
CA GLU A 119 12.61 -19.49 -3.24
C GLU A 119 13.71 -18.56 -2.71
N TYR A 120 13.49 -17.25 -2.70
CA TYR A 120 14.41 -16.24 -2.14
C TYR A 120 14.13 -15.92 -0.68
N ASN A 121 13.29 -16.71 -0.01
CA ASN A 121 12.86 -16.52 1.37
C ASN A 121 12.16 -15.17 1.63
N ILE A 122 11.52 -14.60 0.62
CA ILE A 122 10.66 -13.43 0.76
C ILE A 122 9.22 -13.90 0.99
N HIS A 123 8.59 -13.38 2.03
CA HIS A 123 7.20 -13.63 2.39
C HIS A 123 6.29 -12.64 1.68
N GLU A 124 5.63 -13.09 0.61
CA GLU A 124 4.67 -12.26 -0.11
C GLU A 124 3.29 -12.30 0.56
N ILE A 125 2.75 -11.13 0.84
CA ILE A 125 1.41 -10.90 1.39
C ILE A 125 0.52 -10.35 0.28
N PRO A 126 -0.16 -11.20 -0.50
CA PRO A 126 -0.88 -10.76 -1.68
C PRO A 126 -2.17 -10.02 -1.34
N LEU A 127 -2.53 -9.03 -2.16
CA LEU A 127 -3.83 -8.38 -2.07
C LEU A 127 -4.89 -9.17 -2.81
N LYS A 128 -6.08 -9.27 -2.20
CA LYS A 128 -7.25 -9.83 -2.87
C LYS A 128 -7.65 -8.97 -4.05
N SER A 129 -7.65 -9.56 -5.25
CA SER A 129 -8.23 -8.96 -6.44
C SER A 129 -9.59 -9.56 -6.75
N PHE A 130 -10.46 -8.72 -7.26
CA PHE A 130 -11.77 -9.10 -7.78
C PHE A 130 -11.72 -8.91 -9.30
N GLY A 131 -11.91 -9.97 -10.04
CA GLY A 131 -11.73 -9.96 -11.49
C GLY A 131 -13.03 -10.09 -12.24
N ILE A 132 -13.10 -9.43 -13.41
CA ILE A 132 -14.08 -9.71 -14.46
C ILE A 132 -13.26 -9.97 -15.72
N GLY A 133 -13.26 -11.20 -16.20
CA GLY A 133 -12.41 -11.64 -17.30
C GLY A 133 -10.92 -11.56 -16.92
N THR A 134 -10.10 -10.95 -17.77
CA THR A 134 -8.65 -10.79 -17.57
C THR A 134 -8.27 -9.60 -16.69
N LYS A 135 -9.21 -8.74 -16.31
CA LYS A 135 -8.94 -7.53 -15.52
C LYS A 135 -9.05 -7.82 -14.03
N LYS A 136 -7.99 -7.49 -13.27
CA LYS A 136 -7.94 -7.59 -11.82
C LYS A 136 -8.14 -6.21 -11.18
N TYR A 137 -9.10 -6.08 -10.29
CA TYR A 137 -9.39 -4.86 -9.54
C TYR A 137 -9.16 -5.07 -8.05
N THR A 138 -8.54 -4.12 -7.40
CA THR A 138 -8.41 -4.05 -5.94
C THR A 138 -9.46 -3.09 -5.40
N ILE A 139 -10.69 -3.58 -5.23
CA ILE A 139 -11.85 -2.75 -4.88
C ILE A 139 -11.72 -2.15 -3.46
N ILE A 140 -10.94 -2.79 -2.60
CA ILE A 140 -10.77 -2.39 -1.20
C ILE A 140 -9.60 -1.37 -1.04
N GLY A 141 -9.33 -0.55 -2.04
CA GLY A 141 -8.27 0.45 -1.93
C GLY A 141 -8.36 1.60 -2.91
N GLY A 142 -7.70 2.70 -2.57
CA GLY A 142 -7.58 3.90 -3.37
C GLY A 142 -8.91 4.46 -3.84
N THR A 143 -9.01 4.79 -5.13
CA THR A 143 -10.22 5.36 -5.73
C THR A 143 -11.44 4.44 -5.57
N TYR A 144 -11.26 3.12 -5.71
CA TYR A 144 -12.38 2.17 -5.57
C TYR A 144 -12.94 2.15 -4.15
N PHE A 145 -12.10 2.20 -3.13
CA PHE A 145 -12.55 2.32 -1.74
C PHE A 145 -13.47 3.54 -1.54
N ARG A 146 -13.12 4.67 -2.14
CA ARG A 146 -13.87 5.92 -1.98
C ARG A 146 -15.26 5.86 -2.60
N VAL A 147 -15.41 5.19 -3.74
CA VAL A 147 -16.68 5.12 -4.50
C VAL A 147 -17.55 3.91 -4.11
N THR A 148 -16.97 2.88 -3.51
CA THR A 148 -17.70 1.66 -3.13
C THR A 148 -18.51 1.88 -1.85
N PRO A 149 -19.78 1.47 -1.77
CA PRO A 149 -20.56 1.52 -0.53
C PRO A 149 -19.92 0.72 0.60
N LEU A 150 -20.02 1.21 1.85
CA LEU A 150 -19.44 0.58 3.03
C LEU A 150 -19.87 -0.89 3.20
N SER A 151 -21.15 -1.19 3.05
CA SER A 151 -21.69 -2.55 3.17
C SER A 151 -21.03 -3.53 2.19
N LEU A 152 -20.73 -3.06 0.96
CA LEU A 152 -20.03 -3.88 -0.02
C LEU A 152 -18.55 -4.03 0.35
N ILE A 153 -17.88 -2.99 0.86
CA ILE A 153 -16.49 -3.09 1.34
C ILE A 153 -16.39 -4.15 2.45
N ILE A 154 -17.27 -4.10 3.46
CA ILE A 154 -17.31 -5.09 4.55
C ILE A 154 -17.51 -6.51 4.01
N LYS A 155 -18.46 -6.69 3.07
CA LYS A 155 -18.69 -7.98 2.41
C LYS A 155 -17.45 -8.49 1.69
N LEU A 156 -16.70 -7.60 1.01
CA LEU A 156 -15.48 -7.96 0.29
C LEU A 156 -14.31 -8.29 1.24
N LEU A 157 -14.19 -7.59 2.37
CA LEU A 157 -13.21 -7.90 3.42
C LEU A 157 -13.50 -9.28 4.04
N LYS A 158 -14.76 -9.57 4.40
CA LYS A 158 -15.19 -10.89 4.87
C LYS A 158 -14.92 -12.00 3.83
N ASN A 159 -15.16 -11.69 2.54
CA ASN A 159 -14.82 -12.62 1.46
C ASN A 159 -13.32 -12.85 1.33
N ALA A 160 -12.48 -11.81 1.51
CA ALA A 160 -11.03 -11.96 1.49
C ALA A 160 -10.57 -12.92 2.59
N ALA A 161 -11.02 -12.73 3.85
CA ALA A 161 -10.72 -13.61 4.98
C ALA A 161 -11.11 -15.06 4.69
N LYS A 162 -12.32 -15.31 4.17
CA LYS A 162 -12.80 -16.65 3.81
C LYS A 162 -11.96 -17.35 2.72
N ASN A 163 -11.21 -16.61 1.94
CA ASN A 163 -10.38 -17.12 0.83
C ASN A 163 -8.89 -17.03 1.14
N ASN A 164 -8.51 -17.13 2.40
CA ASN A 164 -7.13 -17.14 2.88
C ASN A 164 -6.33 -15.87 2.50
N PHE A 165 -6.98 -14.71 2.37
CA PHE A 165 -6.30 -13.44 2.26
C PHE A 165 -6.38 -12.69 3.58
N ILE A 166 -5.37 -11.90 3.87
CA ILE A 166 -5.47 -10.86 4.90
C ILE A 166 -6.48 -9.81 4.40
N PRO A 167 -7.54 -9.49 5.17
CA PRO A 167 -8.49 -8.44 4.81
C PRO A 167 -7.79 -7.08 4.84
N MET A 168 -7.24 -6.63 3.71
CA MET A 168 -6.37 -5.46 3.63
C MET A 168 -7.10 -4.28 2.98
N VAL A 169 -7.07 -3.14 3.66
CA VAL A 169 -7.42 -1.83 3.08
C VAL A 169 -6.13 -1.10 2.76
N TYR A 170 -6.00 -0.52 1.56
CA TYR A 170 -4.88 0.35 1.24
C TYR A 170 -5.38 1.70 0.73
N LEU A 171 -4.76 2.76 1.20
CA LEU A 171 -5.13 4.14 0.90
C LEU A 171 -3.86 4.95 0.63
N HIS A 172 -4.03 6.07 -0.04
CA HIS A 172 -2.96 7.04 -0.26
C HIS A 172 -3.20 8.26 0.61
N ASN A 173 -2.16 9.02 0.92
CA ASN A 173 -2.26 10.26 1.68
C ASN A 173 -3.31 11.23 1.12
N TYR A 174 -3.42 11.33 -0.21
CA TYR A 174 -4.40 12.22 -0.85
C TYR A 174 -5.85 11.73 -0.72
N ASP A 175 -6.11 10.47 -0.37
CA ASP A 175 -7.46 9.98 -0.13
C ASP A 175 -8.08 10.59 1.13
N PHE A 176 -7.26 11.06 2.06
CA PHE A 176 -7.66 11.68 3.33
C PHE A 176 -7.81 13.20 3.28
N ASP A 177 -7.51 13.85 2.15
CA ASP A 177 -7.60 15.31 2.02
C ASP A 177 -8.73 15.73 1.08
N PRO A 178 -9.96 15.95 1.61
CA PRO A 178 -11.09 16.39 0.82
C PRO A 178 -10.98 17.86 0.39
N PHE A 179 -10.08 18.63 1.00
CA PHE A 179 -9.91 20.06 0.75
C PHE A 179 -8.71 20.38 -0.14
N ALA A 180 -7.95 19.37 -0.56
CA ALA A 180 -6.83 19.56 -1.46
C ALA A 180 -7.22 20.36 -2.71
N LYS A 181 -6.41 21.35 -3.05
CA LYS A 181 -6.63 22.20 -4.23
C LYS A 181 -6.68 21.33 -5.49
N LYS A 182 -7.78 21.41 -6.23
CA LYS A 182 -7.93 20.68 -7.49
C LYS A 182 -6.93 21.19 -8.54
N LEU A 183 -6.28 20.25 -9.21
CA LEU A 183 -5.40 20.56 -10.33
C LEU A 183 -6.22 21.06 -11.52
N LYS A 184 -5.67 22.02 -12.28
CA LYS A 184 -6.30 22.51 -13.50
C LYS A 184 -5.82 21.69 -14.70
N PHE A 185 -6.77 21.16 -15.48
CA PHE A 185 -6.49 20.43 -16.72
C PHE A 185 -7.18 21.12 -17.90
N ILE A 186 -6.50 21.19 -19.04
CA ILE A 186 -7.02 21.84 -20.26
C ILE A 186 -7.93 20.88 -21.01
N ASN A 187 -7.54 19.60 -21.14
CA ASN A 187 -8.30 18.62 -21.91
C ASN A 187 -9.40 17.94 -21.07
N LEU A 188 -10.46 17.45 -21.74
CA LEU A 188 -11.62 16.82 -21.12
C LEU A 188 -11.25 15.57 -20.30
N LYS A 189 -10.36 14.71 -20.83
CA LYS A 189 -9.90 13.49 -20.13
C LYS A 189 -9.21 13.84 -18.81
N GLY A 190 -8.37 14.87 -18.79
CA GLY A 190 -7.72 15.35 -17.57
C GLY A 190 -8.74 15.87 -16.55
N LYS A 191 -9.77 16.63 -17.00
CA LYS A 191 -10.85 17.13 -16.15
C LYS A 191 -11.63 15.99 -15.50
N ILE A 192 -12.05 14.99 -16.27
CA ILE A 192 -12.79 13.83 -15.77
C ILE A 192 -11.93 13.03 -14.77
N ASN A 193 -10.68 12.73 -15.13
CA ASN A 193 -9.77 12.01 -14.23
C ASN A 193 -9.52 12.79 -12.93
N ASN A 194 -9.50 14.11 -13.01
CA ASN A 194 -9.34 14.98 -11.86
C ASN A 194 -10.56 14.90 -10.92
N GLU A 195 -11.78 14.98 -11.45
CA GLU A 195 -13.00 14.82 -10.64
C GLU A 195 -13.03 13.46 -9.94
N ILE A 196 -12.73 12.37 -10.64
CA ILE A 196 -12.63 11.01 -10.05
C ILE A 196 -11.58 10.96 -8.94
N ARG A 197 -10.45 11.68 -9.10
CA ARG A 197 -9.38 11.74 -8.10
C ARG A 197 -9.83 12.37 -6.79
N TYR A 198 -10.74 13.34 -6.83
CA TYR A 198 -11.23 14.05 -5.64
C TYR A 198 -12.54 13.48 -5.08
N TYR A 199 -13.29 12.76 -5.91
CA TYR A 199 -14.58 12.19 -5.51
C TYR A 199 -14.46 11.22 -4.33
N GLY A 200 -15.38 11.33 -3.39
CA GLY A 200 -15.54 10.40 -2.27
C GLY A 200 -14.53 10.55 -1.13
N ARG A 201 -13.58 11.50 -1.17
CA ARG A 201 -12.58 11.68 -0.09
C ARG A 201 -13.21 12.01 1.26
N LYS A 202 -14.30 12.76 1.30
CA LYS A 202 -15.03 13.08 2.54
C LYS A 202 -15.53 11.86 3.30
N SER A 203 -15.81 10.76 2.61
CA SER A 203 -16.38 9.54 3.21
C SER A 203 -15.32 8.54 3.71
N VAL A 204 -14.01 8.82 3.54
CA VAL A 204 -12.95 7.85 3.86
C VAL A 204 -12.94 7.53 5.35
N PHE A 205 -12.94 8.55 6.21
CA PHE A 205 -12.93 8.36 7.67
C PHE A 205 -14.19 7.66 8.17
N ASP A 206 -15.38 8.04 7.69
CA ASP A 206 -16.64 7.40 8.05
C ASP A 206 -16.65 5.92 7.66
N LYS A 207 -16.07 5.59 6.50
CA LYS A 207 -15.94 4.19 6.07
C LYS A 207 -14.94 3.41 6.93
N LEU A 208 -13.80 3.99 7.27
CA LEU A 208 -12.85 3.36 8.19
C LEU A 208 -13.49 3.13 9.55
N LYS A 209 -14.21 4.12 10.08
CA LYS A 209 -14.98 3.96 11.32
C LYS A 209 -16.04 2.86 11.22
N GLY A 210 -16.73 2.76 10.09
CA GLY A 210 -17.69 1.66 9.87
C GLY A 210 -17.03 0.29 9.77
N ILE A 211 -15.78 0.22 9.24
CA ILE A 211 -15.00 -1.02 9.20
C ILE A 211 -14.50 -1.39 10.59
N SER A 212 -14.08 -0.42 11.42
CA SER A 212 -13.58 -0.71 12.79
C SER A 212 -14.63 -1.30 13.73
N ASN A 213 -15.92 -1.19 13.39
CA ASN A 213 -16.99 -1.89 14.12
C ASN A 213 -17.03 -3.40 13.85
N GLU A 214 -16.36 -3.88 12.79
CA GLU A 214 -16.39 -5.27 12.32
C GLU A 214 -15.00 -5.93 12.31
N PHE A 215 -13.93 -5.14 12.27
CA PHE A 215 -12.55 -5.57 12.16
C PHE A 215 -11.66 -4.69 13.02
N GLU A 216 -10.67 -5.28 13.65
CA GLU A 216 -9.55 -4.56 14.25
C GLU A 216 -8.55 -4.17 13.16
N PHE A 217 -8.00 -2.96 13.25
CA PHE A 217 -6.95 -2.51 12.35
C PHE A 217 -5.58 -2.79 12.98
N THR A 218 -4.78 -3.58 12.29
CA THR A 218 -3.42 -3.89 12.70
C THR A 218 -2.41 -3.54 11.60
N SER A 219 -1.15 -3.34 11.95
CA SER A 219 -0.08 -3.21 10.95
C SER A 219 0.27 -4.57 10.35
N LEU A 220 1.00 -4.57 9.22
CA LEU A 220 1.50 -5.84 8.66
C LEU A 220 2.52 -6.49 9.58
N ASP A 221 3.28 -5.70 10.32
CA ASP A 221 4.29 -6.20 11.25
C ASP A 221 3.63 -6.90 12.45
N ASP A 222 2.65 -6.28 13.08
CA ASP A 222 1.89 -6.91 14.17
C ASP A 222 1.23 -8.21 13.70
N PHE A 223 0.59 -8.17 12.51
CA PHE A 223 -0.09 -9.33 11.95
C PHE A 223 0.83 -10.54 11.68
N VAL A 224 2.07 -10.34 11.27
CA VAL A 224 2.98 -11.46 10.95
C VAL A 224 3.70 -11.99 12.19
N ASN A 225 3.70 -11.25 13.28
CA ASN A 225 4.31 -11.63 14.56
C ASN A 225 3.30 -12.21 15.57
N GLU A 226 1.99 -12.19 15.27
CA GLU A 226 0.93 -12.92 15.96
C GLU A 226 0.90 -14.40 15.56
#